data_98b27e77f8a1901029dfdc90b5e621b4
#
_entry.id   98b27e77f8a1901029dfdc90b5e621b4
#
_cell.length_a   1.000
_cell.length_b   1.000
_cell.length_c   1.000
_cell.angle_alpha   90.00
_cell.angle_beta   90.00
_cell.angle_gamma   90.00
#
_symmetry.space_group_name_H-M   'P 1'
#
loop_
_entity.id
_entity.type
_entity.pdbx_description
1 polymer ?
#
loop_
_entity_poly.entity_id
_entity_poly.type
_entity_poly.pdbx_seq_one_letter_code
_entity_poly.pdbx_strand_id
1 'polypeptide(L)'
;IPVHPVRIAFDGWDEREEYGAAVGAFAERGFRTFETPVLYDFRDTPAELFRRLRAATETAEALGVSLSLQPIRYIAPGQRTRNSLAPYGNAQGAWNAEALLSLHRMLSGRPLRTPEDVTERLGASEELFLRALHAR
;
A
#
# COMPACT_ATOMS: atom_id res chain seq x y z
N ILE A 1 5.19 -26.47 12.62
CA ILE A 1 4.95 -26.28 11.20
C ILE A 1 5.22 -24.83 10.84
N PRO A 2 6.10 -24.57 9.87
CA PRO A 2 6.32 -23.18 9.45
C PRO A 2 5.02 -22.60 8.90
N VAL A 3 4.68 -21.41 9.37
CA VAL A 3 3.49 -20.70 8.90
C VAL A 3 3.92 -19.78 7.78
N HIS A 4 3.44 -20.07 6.58
CA HIS A 4 3.68 -19.18 5.46
C HIS A 4 2.55 -18.17 5.39
N PRO A 5 2.86 -16.88 5.29
CA PRO A 5 1.81 -15.88 5.15
C PRO A 5 1.04 -16.06 3.85
N VAL A 6 -0.25 -15.75 3.89
CA VAL A 6 -1.08 -15.71 2.69
C VAL A 6 -0.80 -14.38 1.99
N ARG A 7 -0.45 -14.42 0.72
CA ARG A 7 -0.17 -13.22 -0.07
C ARG A 7 -1.39 -12.87 -0.92
N ILE A 8 -1.94 -11.70 -0.68
CA ILE A 8 -3.09 -11.19 -1.43
C ILE A 8 -2.78 -9.76 -1.84
N ALA A 9 -2.66 -9.52 -3.14
CA ALA A 9 -2.36 -8.19 -3.67
C ALA A 9 -3.57 -7.26 -3.58
N PHE A 10 -3.30 -5.96 -3.46
CA PHE A 10 -4.33 -4.93 -3.47
C PHE A 10 -3.83 -3.79 -4.35
N ASP A 11 -4.05 -3.92 -5.65
CA ASP A 11 -3.42 -3.06 -6.65
C ASP A 11 -4.31 -1.95 -7.20
N GLY A 12 -5.59 -1.94 -6.88
CA GLY A 12 -6.51 -0.89 -7.28
C GLY A 12 -7.63 -0.72 -6.28
N TRP A 13 -8.09 0.51 -6.12
CA TRP A 13 -9.19 0.80 -5.20
C TRP A 13 -10.48 0.08 -5.61
N ASP A 14 -10.66 -0.18 -6.89
CA ASP A 14 -11.81 -0.93 -7.40
C ASP A 14 -11.80 -2.40 -6.95
N GLU A 15 -10.68 -2.90 -6.46
CA GLU A 15 -10.56 -4.28 -5.95
C GLU A 15 -10.83 -4.39 -4.45
N ARG A 16 -11.26 -3.32 -3.79
CA ARG A 16 -11.38 -3.32 -2.33
C ARG A 16 -12.34 -4.36 -1.78
N GLU A 17 -13.43 -4.61 -2.47
CA GLU A 17 -14.41 -5.60 -2.02
C GLU A 17 -13.87 -7.02 -2.17
N GLU A 18 -13.26 -7.31 -3.31
CA GLU A 18 -12.65 -8.62 -3.56
C GLU A 18 -11.49 -8.86 -2.58
N TYR A 19 -10.71 -7.83 -2.32
CA TYR A 19 -9.60 -7.95 -1.36
C TYR A 19 -10.12 -8.31 0.03
N GLY A 20 -11.10 -7.57 0.53
CA GLY A 20 -11.68 -7.83 1.84
C GLY A 20 -12.32 -9.21 1.93
N ALA A 21 -13.02 -9.61 0.88
CA ALA A 21 -13.64 -10.93 0.83
C ALA A 21 -12.61 -12.06 0.85
N ALA A 22 -11.49 -11.87 0.13
CA ALA A 22 -10.43 -12.86 0.09
C ALA A 22 -9.76 -13.02 1.46
N VAL A 23 -9.41 -11.91 2.11
CA VAL A 23 -8.81 -11.96 3.45
C VAL A 23 -9.77 -12.64 4.42
N GLY A 24 -11.05 -12.26 4.38
CA GLY A 24 -12.06 -12.84 5.25
C GLY A 24 -12.22 -14.34 5.05
N ALA A 25 -12.22 -14.81 3.80
CA ALA A 25 -12.36 -16.23 3.50
C ALA A 25 -11.18 -17.04 4.05
N PHE A 26 -9.96 -16.55 3.91
CA PHE A 26 -8.80 -17.23 4.49
C PHE A 26 -8.81 -17.19 6.01
N ALA A 27 -9.23 -16.04 6.58
CA ALA A 27 -9.31 -15.91 8.05
C ALA A 27 -10.32 -16.91 8.64
N GLU A 28 -11.44 -17.13 7.97
CA GLU A 28 -12.43 -18.11 8.39
C GLU A 28 -11.87 -19.53 8.41
N ARG A 29 -10.89 -19.80 7.56
CA ARG A 29 -10.23 -21.12 7.51
C ARG A 29 -9.07 -21.23 8.50
N GLY A 30 -8.84 -20.22 9.32
CA GLY A 30 -7.83 -20.27 10.35
C GLY A 30 -6.50 -19.64 10.01
N PHE A 31 -6.36 -19.06 8.82
CA PHE A 31 -5.14 -18.35 8.45
C PHE A 31 -5.07 -17.01 9.19
N ARG A 32 -3.94 -16.72 9.79
CA ARG A 32 -3.80 -15.55 10.67
C ARG A 32 -2.71 -14.57 10.26
N THR A 33 -1.91 -14.91 9.25
CA THR A 33 -0.79 -14.07 8.83
C THR A 33 -0.90 -13.80 7.34
N PHE A 34 -0.86 -12.52 6.98
CA PHE A 34 -1.07 -12.07 5.61
C PHE A 34 0.02 -11.09 5.20
N GLU A 35 0.40 -11.14 3.93
CA GLU A 35 1.22 -10.14 3.28
C GLU A 35 0.43 -9.56 2.12
N THR A 36 0.41 -8.24 2.00
CA THR A 36 -0.32 -7.58 0.94
C THR A 36 0.61 -6.69 0.13
N PRO A 37 1.05 -7.15 -1.05
CA PRO A 37 1.70 -6.27 -2.01
C PRO A 37 0.72 -5.21 -2.50
N VAL A 38 1.16 -3.97 -2.55
CA VAL A 38 0.34 -2.83 -2.99
C VAL A 38 1.11 -2.07 -4.05
N LEU A 39 0.69 -2.22 -5.29
CA LEU A 39 1.36 -1.57 -6.41
C LEU A 39 0.99 -0.08 -6.47
N TYR A 40 1.96 0.79 -6.69
CA TYR A 40 1.70 2.21 -6.87
C TYR A 40 2.53 2.78 -8.02
N ASP A 41 2.19 3.99 -8.45
CA ASP A 41 2.78 4.66 -9.61
C ASP A 41 2.50 3.90 -10.91
N PHE A 42 1.30 3.35 -11.02
CA PHE A 42 0.85 2.66 -12.23
C PHE A 42 -0.41 3.31 -12.79
N ARG A 43 -1.55 2.99 -12.21
CA ARG A 43 -2.85 3.56 -12.64
C ARG A 43 -3.53 4.30 -11.51
N ASP A 44 -2.87 4.40 -10.38
CA ASP A 44 -3.43 4.98 -9.18
C ASP A 44 -2.99 6.44 -9.01
N THR A 45 -3.57 7.07 -8.01
CA THR A 45 -3.15 8.38 -7.52
C THR A 45 -2.60 8.21 -6.11
N PRO A 46 -1.83 9.18 -5.59
CA PRO A 46 -1.42 9.13 -4.19
C PRO A 46 -2.59 8.98 -3.22
N ALA A 47 -3.69 9.67 -3.46
CA ALA A 47 -4.89 9.55 -2.62
C ALA A 47 -5.42 8.13 -2.59
N GLU A 48 -5.46 7.49 -3.75
CA GLU A 48 -5.93 6.11 -3.85
C GLU A 48 -5.01 5.14 -3.14
N LEU A 49 -3.70 5.35 -3.24
CA LEU A 49 -2.74 4.53 -2.48
C LEU A 49 -3.03 4.62 -0.99
N PHE A 50 -3.21 5.82 -0.48
CA PHE A 50 -3.52 6.02 0.94
C PHE A 50 -4.77 5.25 1.34
N ARG A 51 -5.83 5.32 0.53
CA ARG A 51 -7.07 4.59 0.81
C ARG A 51 -6.86 3.08 0.86
N ARG A 52 -6.06 2.55 -0.05
CA ARG A 52 -5.78 1.11 -0.07
C ARG A 52 -4.98 0.68 1.15
N LEU A 53 -3.96 1.42 1.53
CA LEU A 53 -3.16 1.10 2.71
C LEU A 53 -4.00 1.15 3.98
N ARG A 54 -4.83 2.15 4.09
CA ARG A 54 -5.71 2.29 5.25
C ARG A 54 -6.77 1.18 5.29
N ALA A 55 -7.42 0.92 4.16
CA ALA A 55 -8.46 -0.11 4.09
C ALA A 55 -7.90 -1.50 4.39
N ALA A 56 -6.71 -1.81 3.90
CA ALA A 56 -6.09 -3.11 4.16
C ALA A 56 -5.80 -3.31 5.65
N THR A 57 -5.24 -2.29 6.30
CA THR A 57 -4.93 -2.38 7.73
C THR A 57 -6.21 -2.43 8.57
N GLU A 58 -7.23 -1.68 8.18
CA GLU A 58 -8.53 -1.72 8.88
C GLU A 58 -9.20 -3.09 8.74
N THR A 59 -9.10 -3.69 7.56
CA THR A 59 -9.62 -5.04 7.32
C THR A 59 -8.94 -6.06 8.23
N ALA A 60 -7.62 -6.02 8.30
CA ALA A 60 -6.87 -6.93 9.16
C ALA A 60 -7.22 -6.75 10.64
N GLU A 61 -7.35 -5.51 11.08
CA GLU A 61 -7.73 -5.22 12.46
C GLU A 61 -9.11 -5.75 12.79
N ALA A 62 -10.07 -5.53 11.89
CA ALA A 62 -11.43 -6.01 12.09
C ALA A 62 -11.51 -7.53 12.16
N LEU A 63 -10.68 -8.22 11.41
CA LEU A 63 -10.67 -9.69 11.38
C LEU A 63 -9.73 -10.31 12.41
N GLY A 64 -8.96 -9.50 13.12
CA GLY A 64 -8.03 -9.99 14.13
C GLY A 64 -6.86 -10.77 13.57
N VAL A 65 -6.41 -10.45 12.36
CA VAL A 65 -5.29 -11.12 11.71
C VAL A 65 -4.07 -10.20 11.64
N SER A 66 -2.90 -10.79 11.48
CA SER A 66 -1.64 -10.06 11.30
C SER A 66 -1.46 -9.74 9.83
N LEU A 67 -1.04 -8.51 9.53
CA LEU A 67 -0.84 -8.04 8.17
C LEU A 67 0.52 -7.36 8.05
N SER A 68 1.15 -7.53 6.91
CA SER A 68 2.33 -6.77 6.51
C SER A 68 2.08 -6.22 5.12
N LEU A 69 2.01 -4.89 5.00
CA LEU A 69 1.85 -4.23 3.71
C LEU A 69 3.21 -4.06 3.05
N GLN A 70 3.25 -4.31 1.76
CA GLN A 70 4.47 -4.20 0.96
C GLN A 70 4.19 -3.27 -0.23
N PRO A 71 4.29 -1.95 -0.05
CA PRO A 71 4.13 -1.03 -1.18
C PRO A 71 5.26 -1.25 -2.19
N ILE A 72 4.89 -1.44 -3.45
CA ILE A 72 5.83 -1.74 -4.53
C ILE A 72 5.57 -0.76 -5.67
N ARG A 73 6.60 0.00 -6.02
CA ARG A 73 6.51 0.91 -7.14
C ARG A 73 6.49 0.16 -8.46
N TYR A 74 5.56 0.54 -9.33
CA TYR A 74 5.49 -0.04 -10.67
C TYR A 74 6.71 0.37 -11.49
N ILE A 75 7.29 -0.60 -12.20
CA ILE A 75 8.39 -0.39 -13.12
C ILE A 75 7.93 -0.90 -14.48
N ALA A 76 7.86 0.01 -15.45
CA ALA A 76 7.45 -0.37 -16.80
C ALA A 76 8.51 -1.28 -17.44
N PRO A 77 8.10 -2.18 -18.34
CA PRO A 77 9.06 -3.00 -19.07
C PRO A 77 10.13 -2.14 -19.74
N GLY A 78 11.38 -2.53 -19.61
CA GLY A 78 12.51 -1.81 -20.17
C GLY A 78 13.15 -0.77 -19.26
N GLN A 79 12.57 -0.50 -18.11
CA GLN A 79 13.17 0.40 -17.14
C GLN A 79 14.21 -0.33 -16.30
N ARG A 80 15.23 0.42 -15.88
CA ARG A 80 16.43 -0.19 -15.28
C ARG A 80 16.30 -0.57 -13.82
N THR A 81 15.60 0.24 -13.01
CA THR A 81 15.69 0.07 -11.57
C THR A 81 14.49 0.65 -10.85
N ARG A 82 14.13 0.00 -9.75
CA ARG A 82 13.09 0.48 -8.84
C ARG A 82 13.53 1.70 -8.04
N ASN A 83 14.83 1.98 -8.01
CA ASN A 83 15.38 3.11 -7.25
C ASN A 83 15.32 4.43 -8.02
N SER A 84 14.94 4.40 -9.29
CA SER A 84 14.76 5.62 -10.06
C SER A 84 13.55 6.38 -9.53
N LEU A 85 13.71 7.67 -9.26
CA LEU A 85 12.63 8.51 -8.76
C LEU A 85 11.88 9.23 -9.88
N ALA A 86 12.27 9.04 -11.13
CA ALA A 86 11.51 9.58 -12.25
C ALA A 86 10.15 8.88 -12.33
N PRO A 87 9.06 9.59 -12.58
CA PRO A 87 7.75 8.96 -12.74
C PRO A 87 7.69 8.17 -14.05
N TYR A 88 7.18 6.95 -13.97
CA TYR A 88 7.06 6.07 -15.11
C TYR A 88 5.69 5.43 -15.15
N GLY A 89 5.22 5.12 -16.34
CA GLY A 89 4.04 4.29 -16.52
C GLY A 89 2.72 4.92 -16.07
N ASN A 90 2.77 6.06 -15.44
CA ASN A 90 1.60 6.74 -14.93
C ASN A 90 1.06 7.67 -16.00
N ALA A 91 0.03 7.22 -16.70
CA ALA A 91 -0.51 7.95 -17.83
C ALA A 91 -1.12 9.31 -17.45
N GLN A 92 -1.60 9.46 -16.23
CA GLN A 92 -2.24 10.68 -15.77
C GLN A 92 -1.28 11.65 -15.09
N GLY A 93 -0.02 11.27 -14.91
CA GLY A 93 0.94 12.12 -14.22
C GLY A 93 0.60 12.41 -12.77
N ALA A 94 -0.18 11.56 -12.13
CA ALA A 94 -0.59 11.73 -10.75
C ALA A 94 0.57 11.59 -9.76
N TRP A 95 1.59 10.85 -10.14
CA TRP A 95 2.81 10.69 -9.36
C TRP A 95 3.94 11.48 -10.02
N ASN A 96 4.61 12.31 -9.24
CA ASN A 96 5.78 13.04 -9.71
C ASN A 96 6.99 12.70 -8.82
N ALA A 97 8.17 13.20 -9.21
CA ALA A 97 9.41 12.87 -8.49
C ALA A 97 9.35 13.33 -7.03
N GLU A 98 8.75 14.48 -6.76
CA GLU A 98 8.63 15.00 -5.39
C GLU A 98 7.77 14.08 -4.53
N ALA A 99 6.61 13.68 -5.03
CA ALA A 99 5.72 12.77 -4.30
C ALA A 99 6.37 11.41 -4.07
N LEU A 100 7.05 10.87 -5.09
CA LEU A 100 7.74 9.58 -4.97
C LEU A 100 8.85 9.62 -3.94
N LEU A 101 9.62 10.70 -3.91
CA LEU A 101 10.69 10.85 -2.92
C LEU A 101 10.12 10.97 -1.50
N SER A 102 9.09 11.78 -1.33
CA SER A 102 8.44 11.93 -0.03
C SER A 102 7.87 10.61 0.46
N LEU A 103 7.19 9.87 -0.43
CA LEU A 103 6.63 8.58 -0.08
C LEU A 103 7.73 7.59 0.31
N HIS A 104 8.82 7.57 -0.44
CA HIS A 104 9.95 6.70 -0.12
C HIS A 104 10.45 6.94 1.31
N ARG A 105 10.57 8.21 1.70
CA ARG A 105 10.98 8.56 3.06
C ARG A 105 9.97 8.10 4.11
N MET A 106 8.68 8.28 3.83
CA MET A 106 7.62 7.86 4.75
C MET A 106 7.57 6.36 4.94
N LEU A 107 7.87 5.61 3.90
CA LEU A 107 7.82 4.14 3.93
C LEU A 107 9.11 3.49 4.41
N SER A 108 10.17 4.26 4.61
CA SER A 108 11.45 3.72 5.11
C SER A 108 11.28 3.15 6.50
N GLY A 109 11.93 2.00 6.76
CA GLY A 109 11.90 1.38 8.06
C GLY A 109 10.96 0.21 8.15
N ARG A 110 10.14 0.16 9.20
CA ARG A 110 9.28 -0.98 9.46
C ARG A 110 8.12 -1.08 8.45
N PRO A 111 7.66 -2.29 8.14
CA PRO A 111 6.45 -2.46 7.34
C PRO A 111 5.24 -1.80 8.00
N LEU A 112 4.28 -1.41 7.18
CA LEU A 112 2.98 -0.94 7.68
C LEU A 112 2.13 -2.15 8.04
N ARG A 113 1.64 -2.20 9.26
CA ARG A 113 0.87 -3.35 9.74
C ARG A 113 -0.50 -3.01 10.30
N THR A 114 -0.66 -1.81 10.85
CA THR A 114 -1.88 -1.41 11.55
C THR A 114 -2.36 -0.07 11.05
N PRO A 115 -3.65 0.28 11.30
CA PRO A 115 -4.12 1.62 11.00
C PRO A 115 -3.31 2.72 11.71
N GLU A 116 -2.80 2.43 12.91
CA GLU A 116 -1.95 3.37 13.63
C GLU A 116 -0.63 3.62 12.89
N ASP A 117 -0.06 2.59 12.28
CA ASP A 117 1.15 2.75 11.47
C ASP A 117 0.89 3.69 10.29
N VAL A 118 -0.26 3.53 9.64
CA VAL A 118 -0.64 4.40 8.53
C VAL A 118 -0.78 5.84 9.00
N THR A 119 -1.46 6.04 10.12
CA THR A 119 -1.64 7.36 10.71
C THR A 119 -0.31 8.01 11.08
N GLU A 120 0.55 7.30 11.77
CA GLU A 120 1.82 7.84 12.24
C GLU A 120 2.78 8.16 11.10
N ARG A 121 2.81 7.33 10.08
CA ARG A 121 3.83 7.45 9.03
C ARG A 121 3.36 8.22 7.82
N LEU A 122 2.07 8.17 7.51
CA LEU A 122 1.53 8.80 6.31
C LEU A 122 0.62 9.98 6.63
N GLY A 123 -0.17 9.88 7.68
CA GLY A 123 -1.08 10.94 8.07
C GLY A 123 -2.41 10.39 8.56
N ALA A 124 -3.10 11.17 9.36
CA ALA A 124 -4.38 10.77 9.96
C ALA A 124 -5.53 10.79 8.93
N SER A 125 -5.36 11.50 7.82
CA SER A 125 -6.37 11.60 6.78
C SER A 125 -5.70 11.69 5.42
N GLU A 126 -6.49 11.43 4.39
CA GLU A 126 -6.06 11.57 3.00
C GLU A 126 -5.51 12.98 2.73
N GLU A 127 -6.21 14.01 3.22
CA GLU A 127 -5.78 15.38 3.04
C GLU A 127 -4.42 15.65 3.67
N LEU A 128 -4.20 15.18 4.89
CA LEU A 128 -2.93 15.36 5.58
C LEU A 128 -1.81 14.60 4.89
N PHE A 129 -2.11 13.40 4.39
CA PHE A 129 -1.13 12.63 3.61
C PHE A 129 -0.70 13.39 2.36
N LEU A 130 -1.67 13.89 1.60
CA LEU A 130 -1.37 14.62 0.36
C LEU A 130 -0.55 15.89 0.64
N ARG A 131 -0.85 16.60 1.71
CA ARG A 131 -0.05 17.75 2.12
C ARG A 131 1.38 17.34 2.45
N ALA A 132 1.54 16.24 3.18
CA ALA A 132 2.87 15.77 3.57
C ALA A 132 3.71 15.34 2.37
N LEU A 133 3.08 14.76 1.34
CA LEU A 133 3.79 14.38 0.13
C LEU A 133 4.42 15.57 -0.58
N HIS A 134 3.81 16.73 -0.49
CA HIS A 134 4.26 17.93 -1.18
C HIS A 134 4.89 18.97 -0.24
N ALA A 135 5.10 18.60 1.01
CA ALA A 135 5.78 19.47 1.98
C ALA A 135 7.28 19.48 1.70
N ARG A 136 7.88 20.62 1.86
CA ARG A 136 9.32 20.80 1.68
C ARG A 136 10.04 21.03 2.98
#